data_102db4c10edbcbb97af5c8f1f2652f0d
#
_entry.id   102db4c10edbcbb97af5c8f1f2652f0d
#
_cell.length_a   1.000
_cell.length_b   1.000
_cell.length_c   1.000
_cell.angle_alpha   90.00
_cell.angle_beta   90.00
_cell.angle_gamma   90.00
#
_symmetry.space_group_name_H-M   'P 1'
#
loop_
_entity.id
_entity.type
_entity.pdbx_description
1 polymer ?
#
loop_
_entity_poly.entity_id
_entity_poly.type
_entity_poly.pdbx_seq_one_letter_code
_entity_poly.pdbx_strand_id
1 'polypeptide(L)'
;MFGFGRRHRIVGEVRRDIAAARSRDPAARDVGPLEILVAWPGVHALLAHRVAHALHGAGVPLLPRMIAYVSRAITGIEIHPAAKIGGGFFIDHGMGVVIGETAELGDDVTLYQGVTLGGTGFATGKRHPTVQDNVTIGSGAKLLGPITVGHGSKIGANTVVIHDVPPNSTVVGNPGHPVRVEGRRPEGPDADWAHLPDPIADAIKSLAGRISALERAAPDGETAGDGETAGDNGADVGARVNRSVGPNPAGG
;
A
#
# COMPACT_ATOMS: atom_id res chain seq x y z
N MET A 1 27.06 -9.66 -29.47
CA MET A 1 25.98 -9.39 -30.41
C MET A 1 24.77 -8.94 -29.57
N PHE A 2 24.63 -7.64 -29.28
CA PHE A 2 23.52 -7.09 -28.51
C PHE A 2 22.27 -7.10 -29.40
N GLY A 3 21.37 -8.07 -29.17
CA GLY A 3 20.31 -8.42 -30.10
C GLY A 3 19.29 -7.30 -30.32
N PHE A 4 19.00 -7.05 -31.57
CA PHE A 4 17.96 -6.17 -32.12
C PHE A 4 16.60 -6.34 -31.40
N GLY A 5 16.27 -7.55 -30.98
CA GLY A 5 15.03 -7.87 -30.25
C GLY A 5 14.90 -7.24 -28.85
N ARG A 6 16.03 -7.02 -28.13
CA ARG A 6 16.00 -6.43 -26.78
C ARG A 6 15.73 -4.92 -26.81
N ARG A 7 16.23 -4.21 -27.84
CA ARG A 7 15.94 -2.78 -28.05
C ARG A 7 14.48 -2.50 -28.38
N HIS A 8 13.86 -3.33 -29.23
CA HIS A 8 12.45 -3.21 -29.55
C HIS A 8 11.56 -3.42 -28.33
N ARG A 9 11.94 -4.30 -27.42
CA ARG A 9 11.20 -4.57 -26.18
C ARG A 9 11.25 -3.35 -25.24
N ILE A 10 12.43 -2.76 -25.00
CA ILE A 10 12.58 -1.59 -24.12
C ILE A 10 11.76 -0.40 -24.64
N VAL A 11 11.84 -0.10 -25.95
CA VAL A 11 11.08 1.00 -26.57
C VAL A 11 9.56 0.76 -26.43
N GLY A 12 9.12 -0.49 -26.59
CA GLY A 12 7.72 -0.88 -26.38
C GLY A 12 7.26 -0.68 -24.95
N GLU A 13 8.08 -1.10 -23.97
CA GLU A 13 7.81 -0.92 -22.54
C GLU A 13 7.74 0.56 -22.16
N VAL A 14 8.69 1.38 -22.61
CA VAL A 14 8.70 2.84 -22.37
C VAL A 14 7.45 3.54 -22.93
N ARG A 15 7.03 3.15 -24.13
CA ARG A 15 5.78 3.69 -24.70
C ARG A 15 4.55 3.32 -23.86
N ARG A 16 4.51 2.08 -23.35
CA ARG A 16 3.44 1.63 -22.46
C ARG A 16 3.48 2.37 -21.11
N ASP A 17 4.66 2.63 -20.56
CA ASP A 17 4.83 3.36 -19.30
C ASP A 17 4.33 4.82 -19.43
N ILE A 18 4.67 5.51 -20.53
CA ILE A 18 4.15 6.88 -20.82
C ILE A 18 2.63 6.85 -21.02
N ALA A 19 2.12 5.84 -21.75
CA ALA A 19 0.68 5.69 -21.94
C ALA A 19 -0.06 5.40 -20.62
N ALA A 20 0.54 4.62 -19.73
CA ALA A 20 0.02 4.34 -18.39
C ALA A 20 -0.04 5.62 -17.54
N ALA A 21 1.02 6.45 -17.52
CA ALA A 21 1.01 7.73 -16.85
C ALA A 21 -0.13 8.62 -17.36
N ARG A 22 -0.27 8.74 -18.68
CA ARG A 22 -1.33 9.57 -19.30
C ARG A 22 -2.75 9.07 -18.98
N SER A 23 -2.96 7.78 -18.90
CA SER A 23 -4.29 7.21 -18.67
C SER A 23 -4.71 7.17 -17.20
N ARG A 24 -3.73 7.03 -16.28
CA ARG A 24 -4.00 6.81 -14.85
C ARG A 24 -3.85 8.06 -14.01
N ASP A 25 -3.06 9.05 -14.48
CA ASP A 25 -2.94 10.36 -13.84
C ASP A 25 -3.91 11.34 -14.49
N PRO A 26 -4.92 11.86 -13.76
CA PRO A 26 -5.81 12.89 -14.28
C PRO A 26 -5.07 14.15 -14.75
N ALA A 27 -3.96 14.53 -14.10
CA ALA A 27 -3.16 15.70 -14.47
C ALA A 27 -2.39 15.51 -15.79
N ALA A 28 -2.18 14.26 -16.23
CA ALA A 28 -1.47 13.93 -17.46
C ALA A 28 -2.38 13.81 -18.69
N ARG A 29 -3.72 13.89 -18.55
CA ARG A 29 -4.67 13.63 -19.65
C ARG A 29 -4.56 14.61 -20.81
N ASP A 30 -4.38 15.88 -20.48
CA ASP A 30 -4.39 16.97 -21.45
C ASP A 30 -2.99 17.45 -21.86
N VAL A 31 -1.93 16.79 -21.36
CA VAL A 31 -0.55 17.12 -21.68
C VAL A 31 0.05 16.21 -22.73
N GLY A 32 1.05 16.73 -23.45
CA GLY A 32 1.76 15.98 -24.49
C GLY A 32 2.73 14.95 -23.91
N PRO A 33 3.06 13.89 -24.68
CA PRO A 33 4.00 12.86 -24.20
C PRO A 33 5.39 13.38 -23.87
N LEU A 34 5.81 14.49 -24.48
CA LEU A 34 7.09 15.15 -24.20
C LEU A 34 7.08 15.77 -22.80
N GLU A 35 5.98 16.39 -22.39
CA GLU A 35 5.83 16.97 -21.06
C GLU A 35 5.85 15.87 -19.98
N ILE A 36 5.14 14.76 -20.21
CA ILE A 36 5.18 13.60 -19.33
C ILE A 36 6.62 13.07 -19.20
N LEU A 37 7.34 12.97 -20.31
CA LEU A 37 8.73 12.53 -20.33
C LEU A 37 9.66 13.43 -19.52
N VAL A 38 9.39 14.75 -19.47
CA VAL A 38 10.25 15.75 -18.82
C VAL A 38 9.85 16.00 -17.37
N ALA A 39 8.57 15.92 -17.02
CA ALA A 39 8.05 16.40 -15.74
C ALA A 39 7.61 15.27 -14.76
N TRP A 40 7.49 14.01 -15.19
CA TRP A 40 7.04 12.90 -14.32
C TRP A 40 8.21 12.11 -13.71
N PRO A 41 8.47 12.23 -12.39
CA PRO A 41 9.61 11.55 -11.74
C PRO A 41 9.53 10.02 -11.87
N GLY A 42 8.32 9.45 -11.82
CA GLY A 42 8.11 8.00 -12.02
C GLY A 42 8.60 7.52 -13.39
N VAL A 43 8.36 8.31 -14.44
CA VAL A 43 8.85 8.00 -15.80
C VAL A 43 10.37 8.07 -15.86
N HIS A 44 11.00 9.07 -15.22
CA HIS A 44 12.47 9.18 -15.16
C HIS A 44 13.09 7.97 -14.45
N ALA A 45 12.52 7.57 -13.31
CA ALA A 45 13.02 6.41 -12.55
C ALA A 45 12.92 5.11 -13.35
N LEU A 46 11.81 4.91 -14.09
CA LEU A 46 11.61 3.74 -14.94
C LEU A 46 12.58 3.72 -16.12
N LEU A 47 12.79 4.84 -16.78
CA LEU A 47 13.77 4.95 -17.87
C LEU A 47 15.20 4.61 -17.38
N ALA A 48 15.60 5.19 -16.26
CA ALA A 48 16.90 4.91 -15.65
C ALA A 48 17.01 3.43 -15.27
N HIS A 49 15.95 2.86 -14.68
CA HIS A 49 15.91 1.44 -14.33
C HIS A 49 16.03 0.54 -15.56
N ARG A 50 15.30 0.78 -16.65
CA ARG A 50 15.38 -0.06 -17.86
C ARG A 50 16.78 -0.09 -18.45
N VAL A 51 17.51 1.05 -18.44
CA VAL A 51 18.91 1.13 -18.84
C VAL A 51 19.79 0.35 -17.85
N ALA A 52 19.64 0.61 -16.56
CA ALA A 52 20.42 -0.06 -15.51
C ALA A 52 20.20 -1.59 -15.52
N HIS A 53 18.96 -2.04 -15.69
CA HIS A 53 18.59 -3.46 -15.79
C HIS A 53 19.21 -4.14 -17.02
N ALA A 54 19.22 -3.48 -18.17
CA ALA A 54 19.85 -3.99 -19.39
C ALA A 54 21.37 -4.16 -19.23
N LEU A 55 22.02 -3.18 -18.61
CA LEU A 55 23.48 -3.24 -18.32
C LEU A 55 23.79 -4.30 -17.25
N HIS A 56 22.94 -4.40 -16.22
CA HIS A 56 23.08 -5.44 -15.19
C HIS A 56 22.97 -6.84 -15.80
N GLY A 57 21.96 -7.07 -16.65
CA GLY A 57 21.78 -8.33 -17.37
C GLY A 57 22.89 -8.64 -18.40
N ALA A 58 23.66 -7.62 -18.79
CA ALA A 58 24.86 -7.79 -19.62
C ALA A 58 26.14 -8.04 -18.80
N GLY A 59 26.03 -8.12 -17.46
CA GLY A 59 27.16 -8.36 -16.56
C GLY A 59 28.06 -7.14 -16.35
N VAL A 60 27.62 -5.92 -16.72
CA VAL A 60 28.39 -4.69 -16.49
C VAL A 60 28.48 -4.42 -14.99
N PRO A 61 29.69 -4.36 -14.40
CA PRO A 61 29.85 -4.09 -12.99
C PRO A 61 29.64 -2.59 -12.68
N LEU A 62 29.28 -2.26 -11.45
CA LEU A 62 29.19 -0.94 -10.85
C LEU A 62 28.23 0.05 -11.55
N LEU A 63 28.34 0.24 -12.87
CA LEU A 63 27.56 1.24 -13.62
C LEU A 63 26.04 1.13 -13.45
N PRO A 64 25.41 -0.06 -13.46
CA PRO A 64 23.97 -0.18 -13.17
C PRO A 64 23.58 0.37 -11.80
N ARG A 65 24.42 0.12 -10.79
CA ARG A 65 24.21 0.64 -9.42
C ARG A 65 24.38 2.16 -9.36
N MET A 66 25.35 2.71 -10.07
CA MET A 66 25.55 4.16 -10.14
C MET A 66 24.36 4.85 -10.80
N ILE A 67 23.82 4.29 -11.89
CA ILE A 67 22.60 4.82 -12.54
C ILE A 67 21.43 4.80 -11.56
N ALA A 68 21.21 3.69 -10.85
CA ALA A 68 20.15 3.59 -9.87
C ALA A 68 20.32 4.58 -8.71
N TYR A 69 21.54 4.79 -8.22
CA TYR A 69 21.87 5.76 -7.18
C TYR A 69 21.56 7.20 -7.62
N VAL A 70 22.00 7.59 -8.82
CA VAL A 70 21.73 8.93 -9.38
C VAL A 70 20.24 9.13 -9.61
N SER A 71 19.56 8.12 -10.16
CA SER A 71 18.10 8.14 -10.34
C SER A 71 17.37 8.38 -9.02
N ARG A 72 17.74 7.63 -7.97
CA ARG A 72 17.20 7.83 -6.62
C ARG A 72 17.43 9.24 -6.08
N ALA A 73 18.64 9.78 -6.25
CA ALA A 73 18.97 11.13 -5.79
C ALA A 73 18.13 12.22 -6.47
N ILE A 74 17.77 12.02 -7.74
CA ILE A 74 16.98 12.98 -8.53
C ILE A 74 15.48 12.80 -8.30
N THR A 75 14.99 11.56 -8.26
CA THR A 75 13.55 11.24 -8.27
C THR A 75 12.98 10.89 -6.90
N GLY A 76 13.84 10.56 -5.92
CA GLY A 76 13.42 10.00 -4.63
C GLY A 76 12.91 8.55 -4.73
N ILE A 77 13.07 7.88 -5.89
CA ILE A 77 12.60 6.52 -6.18
C ILE A 77 13.79 5.60 -6.28
N GLU A 78 13.84 4.58 -5.43
CA GLU A 78 14.87 3.55 -5.45
C GLU A 78 14.39 2.30 -6.17
N ILE A 79 15.04 1.92 -7.26
CA ILE A 79 14.78 0.66 -7.98
C ILE A 79 16.10 -0.07 -8.16
N HIS A 80 16.18 -1.28 -7.59
CA HIS A 80 17.37 -2.09 -7.75
C HIS A 80 17.53 -2.54 -9.22
N PRO A 81 18.75 -2.49 -9.81
CA PRO A 81 18.96 -2.85 -11.22
C PRO A 81 18.55 -4.29 -11.59
N ALA A 82 18.59 -5.22 -10.63
CA ALA A 82 18.17 -6.61 -10.83
C ALA A 82 16.66 -6.82 -10.79
N ALA A 83 15.87 -5.88 -10.27
CA ALA A 83 14.41 -6.00 -10.23
C ALA A 83 13.85 -6.21 -11.63
N LYS A 84 12.83 -7.06 -11.75
CA LYS A 84 12.14 -7.31 -13.01
C LYS A 84 10.84 -6.52 -13.03
N ILE A 85 10.64 -5.68 -14.03
CA ILE A 85 9.46 -4.82 -14.16
C ILE A 85 8.89 -4.96 -15.56
N GLY A 86 7.60 -5.31 -15.63
CA GLY A 86 6.83 -5.39 -16.86
C GLY A 86 6.58 -4.04 -17.53
N GLY A 87 5.77 -4.00 -18.57
CA GLY A 87 5.42 -2.78 -19.29
C GLY A 87 4.10 -2.18 -18.78
N GLY A 88 3.88 -0.88 -19.08
CA GLY A 88 2.71 -0.18 -18.59
C GLY A 88 2.76 0.10 -17.09
N PHE A 89 3.97 0.13 -16.54
CA PHE A 89 4.20 0.40 -15.12
C PHE A 89 4.04 1.89 -14.85
N PHE A 90 3.32 2.24 -13.78
CA PHE A 90 3.10 3.62 -13.39
C PHE A 90 3.46 3.86 -11.93
N ILE A 91 4.30 4.87 -11.68
CA ILE A 91 4.61 5.35 -10.33
C ILE A 91 4.08 6.77 -10.23
N ASP A 92 3.04 6.94 -9.42
CA ASP A 92 2.45 8.23 -9.14
C ASP A 92 3.17 8.90 -7.96
N HIS A 93 3.55 10.18 -8.12
CA HIS A 93 4.39 10.95 -7.19
C HIS A 93 5.77 10.32 -6.92
N GLY A 94 5.82 9.14 -6.38
CA GLY A 94 6.96 8.23 -6.29
C GLY A 94 7.94 8.48 -5.14
N MET A 95 7.95 9.62 -4.47
CA MET A 95 8.88 9.89 -3.37
C MET A 95 8.87 8.78 -2.32
N GLY A 96 10.06 8.22 -2.01
CA GLY A 96 10.21 7.17 -1.01
C GLY A 96 9.74 5.77 -1.46
N VAL A 97 9.48 5.55 -2.75
CA VAL A 97 9.30 4.20 -3.31
C VAL A 97 10.61 3.44 -3.25
N VAL A 98 10.56 2.17 -2.81
CA VAL A 98 11.69 1.25 -2.80
C VAL A 98 11.30 -0.07 -3.44
N ILE A 99 11.99 -0.47 -4.50
CA ILE A 99 11.84 -1.76 -5.19
C ILE A 99 13.14 -2.55 -5.06
N GLY A 100 13.12 -3.63 -4.27
CA GLY A 100 14.30 -4.41 -3.93
C GLY A 100 14.77 -5.35 -5.02
N GLU A 101 15.93 -5.94 -4.80
CA GLU A 101 16.73 -6.71 -5.78
C GLU A 101 15.97 -7.84 -6.48
N THR A 102 15.26 -8.68 -5.73
CA THR A 102 14.58 -9.87 -6.26
C THR A 102 13.08 -9.65 -6.45
N ALA A 103 12.64 -8.38 -6.47
CA ALA A 103 11.26 -8.04 -6.78
C ALA A 103 10.93 -8.36 -8.25
N GLU A 104 9.73 -8.88 -8.46
CA GLU A 104 9.20 -9.19 -9.79
C GLU A 104 7.83 -8.54 -9.92
N LEU A 105 7.67 -7.67 -10.91
CA LEU A 105 6.43 -6.94 -11.15
C LEU A 105 5.96 -7.21 -12.57
N GLY A 106 4.71 -7.59 -12.69
CA GLY A 106 4.04 -7.85 -13.96
C GLY A 106 3.73 -6.58 -14.76
N ASP A 107 2.83 -6.74 -15.70
CA ASP A 107 2.36 -5.67 -16.57
C ASP A 107 1.28 -4.83 -15.88
N ASP A 108 1.20 -3.55 -16.24
CA ASP A 108 0.12 -2.64 -15.83
C ASP A 108 -0.04 -2.44 -14.32
N VAL A 109 1.05 -2.55 -13.56
CA VAL A 109 1.09 -2.30 -12.11
C VAL A 109 1.17 -0.80 -11.83
N THR A 110 0.46 -0.35 -10.80
CA THR A 110 0.49 1.04 -10.30
C THR A 110 1.00 1.10 -8.88
N LEU A 111 2.00 1.95 -8.62
CA LEU A 111 2.50 2.26 -7.28
C LEU A 111 2.29 3.74 -6.98
N TYR A 112 2.05 4.04 -5.71
CA TYR A 112 2.05 5.40 -5.18
C TYR A 112 3.29 5.66 -4.32
N GLN A 113 3.51 6.91 -3.92
CA GLN A 113 4.62 7.31 -3.07
C GLN A 113 4.73 6.48 -1.79
N GLY A 114 5.97 6.27 -1.33
CA GLY A 114 6.27 5.59 -0.08
C GLY A 114 6.05 4.08 -0.08
N VAL A 115 5.67 3.47 -1.21
CA VAL A 115 5.54 2.01 -1.33
C VAL A 115 6.90 1.35 -1.19
N THR A 116 6.96 0.25 -0.41
CA THR A 116 8.17 -0.56 -0.27
C THR A 116 7.90 -2.01 -0.67
N LEU A 117 8.65 -2.51 -1.64
CA LEU A 117 8.75 -3.94 -1.95
C LEU A 117 10.06 -4.46 -1.35
N GLY A 118 9.98 -4.81 -0.07
CA GLY A 118 11.13 -5.12 0.78
C GLY A 118 11.40 -6.61 0.91
N GLY A 119 12.67 -6.95 1.16
CA GLY A 119 13.07 -8.30 1.52
C GLY A 119 12.98 -8.54 3.02
N THR A 120 12.89 -9.81 3.41
CA THR A 120 13.00 -10.25 4.79
C THR A 120 14.13 -11.26 4.95
N GLY A 121 14.78 -11.24 6.13
CA GLY A 121 15.89 -12.14 6.45
C GLY A 121 17.20 -11.82 5.72
N PHE A 122 18.19 -12.70 5.90
CA PHE A 122 19.56 -12.55 5.38
C PHE A 122 19.85 -13.46 4.17
N ALA A 123 18.85 -14.16 3.64
CA ALA A 123 19.02 -15.04 2.49
C ALA A 123 19.35 -14.25 1.22
N THR A 124 20.22 -14.78 0.38
CA THR A 124 20.61 -14.14 -0.89
C THR A 124 19.66 -14.47 -2.05
N GLY A 125 18.73 -15.42 -1.87
CA GLY A 125 17.76 -15.84 -2.88
C GLY A 125 16.55 -14.90 -2.99
N LYS A 126 15.45 -15.45 -3.53
CA LYS A 126 14.14 -14.74 -3.61
C LYS A 126 13.69 -14.34 -2.20
N ARG A 127 13.64 -13.01 -1.95
CA ARG A 127 13.29 -12.42 -0.66
C ARG A 127 12.42 -11.17 -0.76
N HIS A 128 12.11 -10.74 -1.98
CA HIS A 128 11.24 -9.60 -2.27
C HIS A 128 9.96 -10.06 -2.96
N PRO A 129 8.89 -9.27 -2.90
CA PRO A 129 7.59 -9.63 -3.45
C PRO A 129 7.59 -9.94 -4.95
N THR A 130 6.64 -10.79 -5.34
CA THR A 130 6.17 -10.94 -6.72
C THR A 130 4.81 -10.29 -6.83
N VAL A 131 4.65 -9.31 -7.70
CA VAL A 131 3.40 -8.61 -7.96
C VAL A 131 2.94 -8.95 -9.36
N GLN A 132 1.78 -9.56 -9.50
CA GLN A 132 1.23 -9.94 -10.80
C GLN A 132 0.62 -8.74 -11.54
N ASP A 133 0.02 -8.99 -12.71
CA ASP A 133 -0.50 -7.93 -13.60
C ASP A 133 -1.70 -7.19 -13.00
N ASN A 134 -1.88 -5.93 -13.43
CA ASN A 134 -3.03 -5.08 -13.06
C ASN A 134 -3.21 -4.85 -11.55
N VAL A 135 -2.13 -4.90 -10.77
CA VAL A 135 -2.16 -4.64 -9.33
C VAL A 135 -1.97 -3.16 -9.05
N THR A 136 -2.76 -2.63 -8.10
CA THR A 136 -2.60 -1.26 -7.58
C THR A 136 -2.16 -1.30 -6.13
N ILE A 137 -1.07 -0.61 -5.80
CA ILE A 137 -0.51 -0.55 -4.45
C ILE A 137 -0.56 0.89 -3.96
N GLY A 138 -1.41 1.13 -2.97
CA GLY A 138 -1.69 2.44 -2.39
C GLY A 138 -0.49 3.05 -1.66
N SER A 139 -0.55 4.35 -1.44
CA SER A 139 0.52 5.15 -0.84
C SER A 139 0.99 4.60 0.50
N GLY A 140 2.31 4.55 0.70
CA GLY A 140 2.90 4.11 1.96
C GLY A 140 2.81 2.61 2.26
N ALA A 141 2.19 1.79 1.43
CA ALA A 141 2.07 0.35 1.67
C ALA A 141 3.44 -0.35 1.69
N LYS A 142 3.59 -1.34 2.56
CA LYS A 142 4.80 -2.14 2.74
C LYS A 142 4.51 -3.60 2.45
N LEU A 143 5.10 -4.13 1.40
CA LEU A 143 5.01 -5.53 1.02
C LEU A 143 6.37 -6.17 1.35
N LEU A 144 6.39 -7.13 2.24
CA LEU A 144 7.62 -7.64 2.83
C LEU A 144 7.75 -9.15 2.66
N GLY A 145 8.90 -9.59 2.20
CA GLY A 145 9.20 -11.00 2.01
C GLY A 145 8.91 -11.52 0.60
N PRO A 146 9.14 -12.83 0.36
CA PRO A 146 8.96 -13.46 -0.96
C PRO A 146 7.48 -13.79 -1.25
N ILE A 147 6.58 -12.90 -0.86
CA ILE A 147 5.13 -13.04 -1.03
C ILE A 147 4.70 -12.82 -2.49
N THR A 148 3.54 -13.35 -2.83
CA THR A 148 2.90 -13.15 -4.13
C THR A 148 1.61 -12.33 -3.97
N VAL A 149 1.49 -11.25 -4.74
CA VAL A 149 0.24 -10.49 -4.89
C VAL A 149 -0.41 -10.87 -6.20
N GLY A 150 -1.57 -11.51 -6.11
CA GLY A 150 -2.32 -12.01 -7.26
C GLY A 150 -2.84 -10.89 -8.16
N HIS A 151 -3.03 -11.19 -9.45
CA HIS A 151 -3.45 -10.24 -10.48
C HIS A 151 -4.75 -9.52 -10.10
N GLY A 152 -4.90 -8.28 -10.57
CA GLY A 152 -6.11 -7.48 -10.38
C GLY A 152 -6.36 -7.04 -8.92
N SER A 153 -5.43 -7.33 -8.01
CA SER A 153 -5.59 -7.00 -6.59
C SER A 153 -5.28 -5.53 -6.29
N LYS A 154 -5.85 -5.05 -5.19
CA LYS A 154 -5.66 -3.68 -4.69
C LYS A 154 -5.16 -3.72 -3.24
N ILE A 155 -4.05 -3.07 -2.99
CA ILE A 155 -3.49 -2.91 -1.65
C ILE A 155 -3.79 -1.48 -1.20
N GLY A 156 -4.46 -1.34 -0.06
CA GLY A 156 -4.81 -0.04 0.51
C GLY A 156 -3.60 0.76 0.97
N ALA A 157 -3.78 2.06 1.14
CA ALA A 157 -2.71 2.93 1.65
C ALA A 157 -2.27 2.51 3.06
N ASN A 158 -0.95 2.62 3.34
CA ASN A 158 -0.31 2.25 4.60
C ASN A 158 -0.54 0.81 5.07
N THR A 159 -0.95 -0.07 4.18
CA THR A 159 -1.12 -1.51 4.47
C THR A 159 0.24 -2.20 4.57
N VAL A 160 0.40 -3.08 5.55
CA VAL A 160 1.59 -3.94 5.69
C VAL A 160 1.24 -5.36 5.30
N VAL A 161 1.73 -5.83 4.14
CA VAL A 161 1.45 -7.17 3.60
C VAL A 161 2.66 -8.07 3.80
N ILE A 162 2.44 -9.18 4.50
CA ILE A 162 3.47 -10.18 4.84
C ILE A 162 3.07 -11.61 4.46
N HIS A 163 1.90 -11.76 3.83
CA HIS A 163 1.37 -13.02 3.32
C HIS A 163 0.94 -12.87 1.87
N ASP A 164 0.78 -13.99 1.19
CA ASP A 164 0.26 -14.03 -0.18
C ASP A 164 -1.14 -13.42 -0.25
N VAL A 165 -1.41 -12.71 -1.34
CA VAL A 165 -2.69 -12.09 -1.64
C VAL A 165 -3.33 -12.82 -2.82
N PRO A 166 -4.53 -13.39 -2.66
CA PRO A 166 -5.25 -14.02 -3.77
C PRO A 166 -5.54 -13.02 -4.91
N PRO A 167 -5.73 -13.50 -6.15
CA PRO A 167 -6.15 -12.64 -7.25
C PRO A 167 -7.45 -11.88 -6.96
N ASN A 168 -7.62 -10.72 -7.59
CA ASN A 168 -8.83 -9.88 -7.52
C ASN A 168 -9.24 -9.51 -6.09
N SER A 169 -8.29 -9.40 -5.19
CA SER A 169 -8.51 -9.12 -3.77
C SER A 169 -8.27 -7.65 -3.42
N THR A 170 -8.93 -7.17 -2.39
CA THR A 170 -8.62 -5.89 -1.76
C THR A 170 -8.12 -6.14 -0.34
N VAL A 171 -6.89 -5.68 -0.05
CA VAL A 171 -6.22 -5.88 1.24
C VAL A 171 -6.00 -4.53 1.91
N VAL A 172 -6.36 -4.41 3.20
CA VAL A 172 -6.15 -3.20 4.00
C VAL A 172 -5.70 -3.55 5.41
N GLY A 173 -5.01 -2.62 6.07
CA GLY A 173 -4.66 -2.70 7.48
C GLY A 173 -3.19 -3.03 7.76
N ASN A 174 -2.84 -3.12 9.04
CA ASN A 174 -1.52 -3.48 9.54
C ASN A 174 -1.67 -4.42 10.77
N PRO A 175 -1.46 -5.73 10.60
CA PRO A 175 -1.18 -6.43 9.34
C PRO A 175 -2.34 -6.35 8.33
N GLY A 176 -2.02 -6.51 7.03
CA GLY A 176 -3.00 -6.41 5.95
C GLY A 176 -3.94 -7.62 5.91
N HIS A 177 -5.24 -7.35 5.85
CA HIS A 177 -6.28 -8.36 5.74
C HIS A 177 -7.10 -8.17 4.47
N PRO A 178 -7.49 -9.24 3.75
CA PRO A 178 -8.41 -9.15 2.63
C PRO A 178 -9.79 -8.71 3.11
N VAL A 179 -10.25 -7.57 2.62
CA VAL A 179 -11.62 -7.10 2.86
C VAL A 179 -12.56 -7.43 1.71
N ARG A 180 -12.00 -7.85 0.57
CA ARG A 180 -12.71 -8.38 -0.60
C ARG A 180 -11.84 -9.39 -1.32
N VAL A 181 -12.46 -10.48 -1.80
CA VAL A 181 -11.87 -11.48 -2.70
C VAL A 181 -12.88 -11.70 -3.83
N GLU A 182 -12.44 -11.70 -5.09
CA GLU A 182 -13.34 -11.82 -6.26
C GLU A 182 -14.49 -10.79 -6.24
N GLY A 183 -14.23 -9.56 -5.72
CA GLY A 183 -15.25 -8.51 -5.58
C GLY A 183 -16.28 -8.74 -4.47
N ARG A 184 -16.26 -9.87 -3.76
CA ARG A 184 -17.16 -10.20 -2.64
C ARG A 184 -16.44 -9.98 -1.30
N ARG A 185 -17.18 -9.62 -0.26
CA ARG A 185 -16.64 -9.67 1.11
C ARG A 185 -16.45 -11.13 1.50
N PRO A 186 -15.31 -11.50 2.13
CA PRO A 186 -15.16 -12.81 2.74
C PRO A 186 -16.31 -13.04 3.73
N GLU A 187 -16.89 -14.24 3.75
CA GLU A 187 -17.92 -14.61 4.70
C GLU A 187 -17.28 -14.89 6.06
N GLY A 188 -17.77 -14.20 7.09
CA GLY A 188 -17.36 -14.37 8.49
C GLY A 188 -16.11 -13.58 8.90
N PRO A 189 -15.87 -13.50 10.21
CA PRO A 189 -14.56 -13.10 10.71
C PRO A 189 -13.60 -14.23 10.38
N ASP A 190 -12.77 -14.03 9.37
CA ASP A 190 -11.75 -15.00 9.01
C ASP A 190 -10.68 -15.02 10.12
N ALA A 191 -10.91 -15.90 11.09
CA ALA A 191 -10.06 -16.07 12.26
C ALA A 191 -8.66 -16.60 11.90
N ASP A 192 -8.48 -17.09 10.69
CA ASP A 192 -7.24 -17.73 10.24
C ASP A 192 -6.15 -16.74 9.85
N TRP A 193 -6.49 -15.48 9.63
CA TRP A 193 -5.53 -14.39 9.41
C TRP A 193 -4.85 -13.91 10.69
N ALA A 194 -5.29 -14.43 11.85
CA ALA A 194 -4.83 -14.04 13.18
C ALA A 194 -3.66 -14.89 13.73
N HIS A 195 -3.02 -15.74 12.91
CA HIS A 195 -1.86 -16.54 13.36
C HIS A 195 -0.56 -15.74 13.49
N LEU A 196 -0.58 -14.45 13.17
CA LEU A 196 0.44 -13.54 13.69
C LEU A 196 0.01 -13.13 15.10
N PRO A 197 0.90 -13.23 16.10
CA PRO A 197 0.62 -12.67 17.40
C PRO A 197 0.43 -11.16 17.21
N ASP A 198 -0.81 -10.73 17.21
CA ASP A 198 -1.17 -9.32 17.36
C ASP A 198 -1.48 -9.08 18.85
N PRO A 199 -0.49 -8.60 19.63
CA PRO A 199 -0.66 -8.39 21.06
C PRO A 199 -1.80 -7.42 21.39
N ILE A 200 -2.14 -6.54 20.44
CA ILE A 200 -3.21 -5.55 20.61
C ILE A 200 -4.57 -6.21 20.39
N ALA A 201 -4.74 -6.99 19.32
CA ALA A 201 -5.98 -7.73 19.06
C ALA A 201 -6.26 -8.76 20.17
N ASP A 202 -5.24 -9.45 20.64
CA ASP A 202 -5.36 -10.41 21.73
C ASP A 202 -5.68 -9.73 23.06
N ALA A 203 -5.09 -8.59 23.35
CA ALA A 203 -5.43 -7.76 24.52
C ALA A 203 -6.87 -7.25 24.44
N ILE A 204 -7.32 -6.79 23.27
CA ILE A 204 -8.70 -6.32 23.06
C ILE A 204 -9.71 -7.48 23.25
N LYS A 205 -9.44 -8.65 22.69
CA LYS A 205 -10.28 -9.85 22.89
C LYS A 205 -10.33 -10.27 24.36
N SER A 206 -9.20 -10.24 25.05
CA SER A 206 -9.11 -10.55 26.47
C SER A 206 -9.90 -9.53 27.30
N LEU A 207 -9.77 -8.24 27.01
CA LEU A 207 -10.53 -7.18 27.68
C LEU A 207 -12.03 -7.30 27.41
N ALA A 208 -12.44 -7.55 26.17
CA ALA A 208 -13.84 -7.75 25.83
C ALA A 208 -14.43 -8.96 26.58
N GLY A 209 -13.69 -10.07 26.66
CA GLY A 209 -14.10 -11.23 27.45
C GLY A 209 -14.25 -10.94 28.95
N ARG A 210 -13.33 -10.14 29.51
CA ARG A 210 -13.39 -9.71 30.92
C ARG A 210 -14.57 -8.77 31.18
N ILE A 211 -14.85 -7.83 30.29
CA ILE A 211 -16.01 -6.93 30.37
C ILE A 211 -17.29 -7.78 30.35
N SER A 212 -17.46 -8.68 29.40
CA SER A 212 -18.64 -9.55 29.31
C SER A 212 -18.80 -10.46 30.53
N ALA A 213 -17.72 -10.88 31.17
CA ALA A 213 -17.79 -11.64 32.41
C ALA A 213 -18.23 -10.78 33.61
N LEU A 214 -17.75 -9.55 33.68
CA LEU A 214 -18.13 -8.58 34.72
C LEU A 214 -19.59 -8.16 34.58
N GLU A 215 -20.06 -7.90 33.35
CA GLU A 215 -21.47 -7.57 33.07
C GLU A 215 -22.41 -8.71 33.48
N ARG A 216 -22.04 -9.97 33.27
CA ARG A 216 -22.82 -11.13 33.72
C ARG A 216 -22.73 -11.38 35.21
N ALA A 217 -21.69 -10.92 35.87
CA ALA A 217 -21.50 -11.08 37.32
C ALA A 217 -22.04 -9.90 38.14
N ALA A 218 -22.37 -8.77 37.46
CA ALA A 218 -23.04 -7.66 38.12
C ALA A 218 -24.47 -8.11 38.53
N PRO A 219 -24.83 -8.07 39.80
CA PRO A 219 -26.24 -8.34 40.20
C PRO A 219 -27.12 -7.27 39.56
N ASP A 220 -28.28 -7.70 39.07
CA ASP A 220 -29.31 -6.80 38.58
C ASP A 220 -29.52 -5.71 39.64
N GLY A 221 -29.15 -4.45 39.26
CA GLY A 221 -29.21 -3.33 40.18
C GLY A 221 -30.61 -3.20 40.72
N GLU A 222 -30.75 -3.39 42.05
CA GLU A 222 -31.92 -2.95 42.79
C GLU A 222 -32.23 -1.51 42.38
N THR A 223 -33.39 -1.34 41.77
CA THR A 223 -34.04 -0.06 41.69
C THR A 223 -34.34 0.38 43.12
N ALA A 224 -33.44 1.17 43.71
CA ALA A 224 -33.71 1.84 44.97
C ALA A 224 -34.93 2.77 44.77
N GLY A 225 -36.00 2.34 45.43
CA GLY A 225 -37.28 3.04 45.43
C GLY A 225 -37.19 4.44 45.99
N ASP A 226 -38.12 5.19 45.55
CA ASP A 226 -38.51 6.54 46.00
C ASP A 226 -38.46 6.72 47.50
N GLY A 227 -37.75 7.74 47.93
CA GLY A 227 -37.74 8.24 49.30
C GLY A 227 -37.62 9.75 49.27
N GLU A 228 -38.77 10.38 49.31
CA GLU A 228 -39.03 11.82 49.49
C GLU A 228 -38.37 12.34 50.76
N THR A 229 -37.62 13.47 50.72
CA THR A 229 -37.88 14.66 51.54
C THR A 229 -36.83 15.78 51.30
N ALA A 230 -37.40 16.90 50.99
CA ALA A 230 -37.07 18.30 51.21
C ALA A 230 -35.72 18.70 51.90
N GLY A 231 -35.06 19.72 51.29
CA GLY A 231 -34.02 20.52 51.95
C GLY A 231 -33.21 21.37 50.97
N ASP A 232 -33.78 22.53 50.72
CA ASP A 232 -33.19 23.76 50.19
C ASP A 232 -31.72 23.99 50.53
N ASN A 233 -30.88 24.37 49.56
CA ASN A 233 -30.04 25.54 49.49
C ASN A 233 -29.02 25.50 48.32
N GLY A 234 -29.11 26.54 47.52
CA GLY A 234 -28.43 26.87 46.32
C GLY A 234 -26.90 26.91 46.38
N ALA A 235 -26.35 26.67 45.21
CA ALA A 235 -25.28 27.51 44.59
C ALA A 235 -25.04 27.01 43.18
N ASP A 236 -25.36 27.87 42.27
CA ASP A 236 -25.00 27.94 40.85
C ASP A 236 -23.50 27.81 40.59
N VAL A 237 -23.07 26.90 39.68
CA VAL A 237 -21.97 27.10 38.75
C VAL A 237 -22.15 26.26 37.50
N GLY A 238 -22.63 26.88 36.45
CA GLY A 238 -22.07 26.98 35.10
C GLY A 238 -21.73 25.69 34.35
N ALA A 239 -22.65 25.19 33.53
CA ALA A 239 -22.86 25.49 32.12
C ALA A 239 -21.83 24.95 31.13
N ARG A 240 -22.31 24.07 30.28
CA ARG A 240 -22.06 23.94 28.84
C ARG A 240 -20.74 23.32 28.37
N VAL A 241 -20.80 22.16 27.76
CA VAL A 241 -20.44 21.99 26.34
C VAL A 241 -21.19 20.77 25.80
N ASN A 242 -22.25 21.02 25.08
CA ASN A 242 -22.79 20.10 24.07
C ASN A 242 -23.03 20.94 22.81
N ARG A 243 -22.19 20.80 21.79
CA ARG A 243 -22.49 21.29 20.42
C ARG A 243 -22.30 20.17 19.44
N SER A 244 -23.43 19.65 19.03
CA SER A 244 -23.70 18.95 17.78
C SER A 244 -23.12 19.73 16.60
N VAL A 245 -22.29 19.07 15.78
CA VAL A 245 -21.91 19.55 14.46
C VAL A 245 -22.93 19.02 13.46
N GLY A 246 -23.77 19.91 12.97
CA GLY A 246 -24.70 19.67 11.86
C GLY A 246 -23.97 19.70 10.50
N PRO A 247 -24.62 19.21 9.43
CA PRO A 247 -24.00 19.05 8.11
C PRO A 247 -23.82 20.39 7.39
N ASN A 248 -22.69 20.55 6.71
CA ASN A 248 -22.37 21.69 5.85
C ASN A 248 -22.98 21.45 4.46
N PRO A 249 -23.80 22.36 3.93
CA PRO A 249 -24.30 22.26 2.56
C PRO A 249 -23.29 22.82 1.57
N ALA A 250 -23.23 22.17 0.40
CA ALA A 250 -22.51 22.56 -0.79
C ALA A 250 -22.97 23.94 -1.35
N GLY A 251 -22.07 24.61 -2.03
CA GLY A 251 -22.42 25.69 -2.96
C GLY A 251 -21.34 26.72 -3.18
N GLY A 252 -20.84 26.77 -4.41
CA GLY A 252 -20.03 27.86 -4.94
C GLY A 252 -18.82 27.42 -5.71
#